data_1e8b8dadbdbb092b3d0e51478f7ee1ac
#
_entry.id   1e8b8dadbdbb092b3d0e51478f7ee1ac
#
_cell.length_a   1.000
_cell.length_b   1.000
_cell.length_c   1.000
_cell.angle_alpha   90.00
_cell.angle_beta   90.00
_cell.angle_gamma   90.00
#
_symmetry.space_group_name_H-M   'P 1'
#
loop_
_entity.id
_entity.type
_entity.pdbx_description
1 polymer ?
#
loop_
_entity_poly.entity_id
_entity_poly.type
_entity_poly.pdbx_seq_one_letter_code
_entity_poly.pdbx_strand_id
1 'polypeptide(L)'
;MLSKNQIKFVRSLELKKNRKREHLFVAEGPKVVGDLLKAGFRPHSIFSTDPRQDGQLVTEEELQRISFLQHPQEVLAVFEIPNSEHRPITPNGLSLALDGIQDPGNLGTIIRIADWFGIDAIYCSQETADVYNPKVVQATMGSIAHVPITYCNLVELLSKVKCPIYGTLLDGEDIYQKELQKNGIIVMGNEGNGISQEVRSMITHRLLIPNFSNSKETAESLNVAIATAITCSEFRRR
;
A
#
# COMPACT_ATOMS: atom_id res chain seq x y z
N MET A 1 4.08 -32.94 7.05
CA MET A 1 3.79 -32.50 8.44
C MET A 1 4.70 -31.30 8.76
N LEU A 2 4.12 -30.19 9.26
CA LEU A 2 4.87 -29.01 9.66
C LEU A 2 5.61 -29.24 11.00
N SER A 3 6.88 -28.91 11.04
CA SER A 3 7.66 -28.92 12.28
C SER A 3 7.26 -27.74 13.18
N LYS A 4 7.44 -27.90 14.50
CA LYS A 4 7.23 -26.81 15.47
C LYS A 4 8.06 -25.57 15.14
N ASN A 5 9.27 -25.76 14.60
CA ASN A 5 10.15 -24.66 14.23
C ASN A 5 9.63 -23.89 13.00
N GLN A 6 9.11 -24.59 11.99
CA GLN A 6 8.47 -23.93 10.84
C GLN A 6 7.27 -23.07 11.26
N ILE A 7 6.40 -23.64 12.11
CA ILE A 7 5.22 -22.90 12.63
C ILE A 7 5.69 -21.62 13.37
N LYS A 8 6.62 -21.78 14.31
CA LYS A 8 7.16 -20.65 15.08
C LYS A 8 7.82 -19.60 14.15
N PHE A 9 8.55 -20.03 13.16
CA PHE A 9 9.21 -19.17 12.19
C PHE A 9 8.20 -18.36 11.39
N VAL A 10 7.24 -19.00 10.71
CA VAL A 10 6.22 -18.30 9.91
C VAL A 10 5.41 -17.34 10.77
N ARG A 11 4.92 -17.77 11.94
CA ARG A 11 4.17 -16.92 12.87
C ARG A 11 4.99 -15.74 13.38
N SER A 12 6.30 -15.88 13.51
CA SER A 12 7.17 -14.80 13.95
C SER A 12 7.21 -13.61 12.97
N LEU A 13 6.94 -13.85 11.67
CA LEU A 13 6.90 -12.84 10.61
C LEU A 13 5.68 -11.89 10.72
N GLU A 14 4.76 -12.11 11.64
CA GLU A 14 3.75 -11.13 12.02
C GLU A 14 4.37 -9.82 12.50
N LEU A 15 5.52 -9.90 13.18
CA LEU A 15 6.21 -8.76 13.77
C LEU A 15 7.17 -8.09 12.77
N LYS A 16 7.04 -6.77 12.60
CA LYS A 16 7.89 -5.94 11.72
C LYS A 16 9.39 -6.17 11.95
N LYS A 17 9.81 -6.27 13.23
CA LYS A 17 11.22 -6.52 13.59
C LYS A 17 11.78 -7.82 13.01
N ASN A 18 10.96 -8.88 12.96
CA ASN A 18 11.38 -10.18 12.45
C ASN A 18 11.40 -10.15 10.92
N ARG A 19 10.41 -9.54 10.24
CA ARG A 19 10.45 -9.35 8.78
C ARG A 19 11.70 -8.59 8.34
N LYS A 20 12.06 -7.52 9.06
CA LYS A 20 13.30 -6.77 8.78
C LYS A 20 14.56 -7.58 9.00
N ARG A 21 14.63 -8.39 10.08
CA ARG A 21 15.80 -9.23 10.39
C ARG A 21 15.99 -10.35 9.39
N GLU A 22 14.91 -11.06 9.07
CA GLU A 22 14.93 -12.21 8.16
C GLU A 22 14.86 -11.77 6.69
N HIS A 23 14.50 -10.52 6.43
CA HIS A 23 14.26 -9.99 5.07
C HIS A 23 13.15 -10.73 4.33
N LEU A 24 12.09 -11.15 5.06
CA LEU A 24 11.00 -12.01 4.58
C LEU A 24 9.63 -11.45 4.96
N PHE A 25 8.62 -11.77 4.15
CA PHE A 25 7.22 -11.48 4.44
C PHE A 25 6.31 -12.64 4.05
N VAL A 26 5.06 -12.60 4.52
CA VAL A 26 4.07 -13.66 4.27
C VAL A 26 2.98 -13.13 3.35
N ALA A 27 2.59 -13.97 2.38
CA ALA A 27 1.42 -13.79 1.54
C ALA A 27 0.54 -15.02 1.57
N GLU A 28 -0.78 -14.83 1.56
CA GLU A 28 -1.76 -15.90 1.67
C GLU A 28 -2.81 -15.83 0.57
N GLY A 29 -3.29 -16.99 0.17
CA GLY A 29 -4.30 -17.19 -0.85
C GLY A 29 -3.74 -17.30 -2.27
N PRO A 30 -4.40 -18.11 -3.13
CA PRO A 30 -3.88 -18.49 -4.44
C PRO A 30 -3.70 -17.28 -5.36
N LYS A 31 -4.56 -16.26 -5.26
CA LYS A 31 -4.44 -15.05 -6.09
C LYS A 31 -3.20 -14.24 -5.72
N VAL A 32 -3.03 -13.90 -4.43
CA VAL A 32 -1.92 -13.03 -3.98
C VAL A 32 -0.58 -13.73 -4.20
N VAL A 33 -0.48 -15.00 -3.82
CA VAL A 33 0.73 -15.82 -4.02
C VAL A 33 1.04 -15.95 -5.51
N GLY A 34 0.04 -16.25 -6.33
CA GLY A 34 0.21 -16.38 -7.78
C GLY A 34 0.67 -15.09 -8.46
N ASP A 35 0.12 -13.95 -8.08
CA ASP A 35 0.50 -12.65 -8.65
C ASP A 35 1.94 -12.27 -8.26
N LEU A 36 2.36 -12.52 -7.01
CA LEU A 36 3.73 -12.31 -6.57
C LEU A 36 4.72 -13.21 -7.33
N LEU A 37 4.41 -14.49 -7.51
CA LEU A 37 5.25 -15.42 -8.28
C LEU A 37 5.40 -14.97 -9.74
N LYS A 38 4.29 -14.56 -10.39
CA LYS A 38 4.31 -14.04 -11.76
C LYS A 38 5.11 -12.75 -11.89
N ALA A 39 5.10 -11.90 -10.87
CA ALA A 39 5.88 -10.67 -10.82
C ALA A 39 7.37 -10.90 -10.49
N GLY A 40 7.80 -12.16 -10.28
CA GLY A 40 9.18 -12.53 -10.06
C GLY A 40 9.66 -12.41 -8.61
N PHE A 41 8.74 -12.29 -7.64
CA PHE A 41 9.12 -12.38 -6.23
C PHE A 41 9.66 -13.78 -5.92
N ARG A 42 10.75 -13.85 -5.16
CA ARG A 42 11.41 -15.10 -4.81
C ARG A 42 10.75 -15.74 -3.60
N PRO A 43 10.15 -16.94 -3.74
CA PRO A 43 9.63 -17.66 -2.60
C PRO A 43 10.78 -18.27 -1.79
N HIS A 44 10.78 -18.02 -0.47
CA HIS A 44 11.61 -18.72 0.50
C HIS A 44 11.01 -20.09 0.84
N SER A 45 9.68 -20.13 1.01
CA SER A 45 8.92 -21.36 1.24
C SER A 45 7.46 -21.19 0.83
N ILE A 46 6.85 -22.28 0.34
CA ILE A 46 5.44 -22.35 -0.04
C ILE A 46 4.81 -23.55 0.69
N PHE A 47 3.64 -23.35 1.28
CA PHE A 47 2.84 -24.37 1.95
C PHE A 47 1.46 -24.41 1.29
N SER A 48 1.04 -25.55 0.78
CA SER A 48 -0.24 -25.68 0.09
C SER A 48 -0.99 -26.94 0.49
N THR A 49 -2.32 -26.87 0.47
CA THR A 49 -3.21 -28.03 0.60
C THR A 49 -3.50 -28.68 -0.76
N ASP A 50 -3.18 -27.98 -1.88
CA ASP A 50 -3.31 -28.55 -3.24
C ASP A 50 -2.00 -29.24 -3.64
N PRO A 51 -2.02 -30.60 -3.88
CA PRO A 51 -0.83 -31.33 -4.27
C PRO A 51 -0.28 -30.96 -5.67
N ARG A 52 -1.03 -30.22 -6.46
CA ARG A 52 -0.61 -29.76 -7.80
C ARG A 52 0.22 -28.48 -7.74
N GLN A 53 0.24 -27.81 -6.59
CA GLN A 53 0.99 -26.58 -6.40
C GLN A 53 2.39 -26.89 -5.88
N ASP A 54 3.40 -26.20 -6.44
CA ASP A 54 4.77 -26.28 -5.94
C ASP A 54 4.84 -25.90 -4.46
N GLY A 55 5.66 -26.64 -3.68
CA GLY A 55 5.87 -26.35 -2.27
C GLY A 55 5.65 -27.57 -1.38
N GLN A 56 5.61 -27.33 -0.08
CA GLN A 56 5.35 -28.35 0.93
C GLN A 56 3.83 -28.60 1.05
N LEU A 57 3.40 -29.84 0.76
CA LEU A 57 2.03 -30.25 1.01
C LEU A 57 1.75 -30.28 2.52
N VAL A 58 0.66 -29.65 2.93
CA VAL A 58 0.19 -29.55 4.31
C VAL A 58 -1.30 -29.86 4.41
N THR A 59 -1.78 -30.22 5.62
CA THR A 59 -3.22 -30.33 5.86
C THR A 59 -3.84 -28.95 6.11
N GLU A 60 -5.18 -28.85 6.03
CA GLU A 60 -5.90 -27.63 6.37
C GLU A 60 -5.63 -27.18 7.81
N GLU A 61 -5.56 -28.13 8.76
CA GLU A 61 -5.23 -27.84 10.17
C GLU A 61 -3.79 -27.32 10.32
N GLU A 62 -2.84 -27.86 9.54
CA GLU A 62 -1.48 -27.38 9.53
C GLU A 62 -1.38 -25.98 8.94
N LEU A 63 -2.09 -25.71 7.83
CA LEU A 63 -2.18 -24.39 7.22
C LEU A 63 -2.80 -23.37 8.19
N GLN A 64 -3.89 -23.73 8.88
CA GLN A 64 -4.51 -22.89 9.92
C GLN A 64 -3.54 -22.48 11.03
N ARG A 65 -2.59 -23.34 11.40
CA ARG A 65 -1.61 -23.04 12.47
C ARG A 65 -0.58 -22.00 12.07
N ILE A 66 -0.30 -21.83 10.79
CA ILE A 66 0.67 -20.84 10.28
C ILE A 66 0.01 -19.59 9.70
N SER A 67 -1.26 -19.64 9.36
CA SER A 67 -2.02 -18.55 8.73
C SER A 67 -2.30 -17.40 9.69
N PHE A 68 -2.35 -16.18 9.16
CA PHE A 68 -2.82 -14.95 9.82
C PHE A 68 -4.30 -14.66 9.55
N LEU A 69 -4.93 -15.44 8.67
CA LEU A 69 -6.35 -15.32 8.33
C LEU A 69 -7.21 -16.16 9.27
N GLN A 70 -8.43 -15.68 9.51
CA GLN A 70 -9.44 -16.49 10.23
C GLN A 70 -9.85 -17.74 9.44
N HIS A 71 -9.92 -17.61 8.12
CA HIS A 71 -10.24 -18.68 7.18
C HIS A 71 -9.12 -18.75 6.13
N PRO A 72 -8.09 -19.58 6.36
CA PRO A 72 -7.00 -19.78 5.40
C PRO A 72 -7.50 -20.27 4.06
N GLN A 73 -6.81 -19.86 3.00
CA GLN A 73 -7.14 -20.26 1.64
C GLN A 73 -5.96 -21.04 1.06
N GLU A 74 -6.14 -22.32 0.83
CA GLU A 74 -5.33 -23.27 0.08
C GLU A 74 -3.79 -23.13 0.13
N VAL A 75 -3.23 -21.88 0.14
CA VAL A 75 -1.80 -21.64 0.07
C VAL A 75 -1.35 -20.46 0.94
N LEU A 76 -0.19 -20.64 1.58
CA LEU A 76 0.58 -19.60 2.25
C LEU A 76 2.02 -19.67 1.75
N ALA A 77 2.59 -18.55 1.38
CA ALA A 77 3.98 -18.47 0.97
C ALA A 77 4.75 -17.41 1.78
N VAL A 78 6.00 -17.71 2.04
CA VAL A 78 6.99 -16.76 2.59
C VAL A 78 7.85 -16.31 1.42
N PHE A 79 7.93 -14.99 1.21
CA PHE A 79 8.70 -14.37 0.14
C PHE A 79 9.86 -13.55 0.69
N GLU A 80 10.94 -13.45 -0.10
CA GLU A 80 12.00 -12.48 0.15
C GLU A 80 11.47 -11.06 -0.09
N ILE A 81 11.82 -10.13 0.81
CA ILE A 81 11.57 -8.70 0.58
C ILE A 81 12.54 -8.23 -0.51
N PRO A 82 12.04 -7.67 -1.63
CA PRO A 82 12.92 -7.16 -2.67
C PRO A 82 13.85 -6.07 -2.13
N ASN A 83 15.08 -6.03 -2.60
CA ASN A 83 15.94 -4.87 -2.34
C ASN A 83 15.27 -3.64 -2.96
N SER A 84 14.96 -2.66 -2.12
CA SER A 84 14.35 -1.41 -2.59
C SER A 84 15.37 -0.63 -3.40
N GLU A 85 15.32 -0.74 -4.72
CA GLU A 85 15.96 0.26 -5.56
C GLU A 85 15.17 1.56 -5.43
N HIS A 86 15.87 2.63 -5.11
CA HIS A 86 15.29 3.98 -5.07
C HIS A 86 14.89 4.35 -6.51
N ARG A 87 13.61 4.17 -6.85
CA ARG A 87 13.13 4.56 -8.17
C ARG A 87 12.95 6.09 -8.20
N PRO A 88 13.61 6.79 -9.12
CA PRO A 88 13.41 8.21 -9.28
C PRO A 88 11.98 8.50 -9.71
N ILE A 89 11.48 9.68 -9.33
CA ILE A 89 10.17 10.15 -9.78
C ILE A 89 10.18 10.28 -11.30
N THR A 90 9.18 9.69 -11.95
CA THR A 90 8.98 9.78 -13.39
C THR A 90 8.50 11.21 -13.73
N PRO A 91 9.24 12.01 -14.52
CA PRO A 91 8.91 13.43 -14.73
C PRO A 91 7.51 13.68 -15.32
N ASN A 92 7.01 12.74 -16.12
CA ASN A 92 5.71 12.84 -16.79
C ASN A 92 4.66 11.88 -16.20
N GLY A 93 4.99 11.26 -15.06
CA GLY A 93 4.13 10.30 -14.41
C GLY A 93 3.30 10.90 -13.29
N LEU A 94 2.33 10.13 -12.81
CA LEU A 94 1.50 10.45 -11.65
C LEU A 94 1.86 9.50 -10.52
N SER A 95 2.29 10.04 -9.37
CA SER A 95 2.69 9.26 -8.20
C SER A 95 1.88 9.65 -6.97
N LEU A 96 1.86 8.78 -5.95
CA LEU A 96 1.30 9.07 -4.64
C LEU A 96 2.43 9.30 -3.62
N ALA A 97 2.23 10.24 -2.70
CA ALA A 97 3.01 10.39 -1.47
C ALA A 97 2.07 10.19 -0.27
N LEU A 98 2.40 9.24 0.60
CA LEU A 98 1.59 8.85 1.74
C LEU A 98 2.28 9.31 3.02
N ASP A 99 1.70 10.33 3.64
CA ASP A 99 2.25 10.96 4.84
C ASP A 99 1.57 10.41 6.10
N GLY A 100 2.16 9.35 6.66
CA GLY A 100 1.73 8.76 7.92
C GLY A 100 0.42 7.97 7.85
N ILE A 101 0.12 7.30 6.75
CA ILE A 101 -1.03 6.37 6.67
C ILE A 101 -0.77 5.19 7.61
N GLN A 102 -1.51 5.10 8.72
CA GLN A 102 -1.23 4.14 9.79
C GLN A 102 -2.11 2.88 9.73
N ASP A 103 -3.33 2.97 9.19
CA ASP A 103 -4.20 1.81 9.10
C ASP A 103 -3.76 0.86 7.97
N PRO A 104 -3.48 -0.43 8.28
CA PRO A 104 -3.06 -1.42 7.29
C PRO A 104 -4.09 -1.66 6.18
N GLY A 105 -5.38 -1.56 6.48
CA GLY A 105 -6.47 -1.73 5.52
C GLY A 105 -6.50 -0.58 4.52
N ASN A 106 -6.35 0.67 5.01
CA ASN A 106 -6.27 1.84 4.16
C ASN A 106 -5.05 1.77 3.24
N LEU A 107 -3.86 1.46 3.78
CA LEU A 107 -2.66 1.32 2.96
C LEU A 107 -2.84 0.27 1.85
N GLY A 108 -3.32 -0.92 2.19
CA GLY A 108 -3.57 -1.97 1.19
C GLY A 108 -4.59 -1.56 0.13
N THR A 109 -5.65 -0.87 0.53
CA THR A 109 -6.67 -0.33 -0.39
C THR A 109 -6.09 0.76 -1.30
N ILE A 110 -5.25 1.66 -0.77
CA ILE A 110 -4.56 2.69 -1.56
C ILE A 110 -3.63 2.04 -2.62
N ILE A 111 -2.93 0.97 -2.26
CA ILE A 111 -2.08 0.23 -3.21
C ILE A 111 -2.93 -0.34 -4.36
N ARG A 112 -4.12 -0.90 -4.08
CA ARG A 112 -5.05 -1.37 -5.12
C ARG A 112 -5.57 -0.23 -6.00
N ILE A 113 -5.87 0.91 -5.40
CA ILE A 113 -6.30 2.11 -6.13
C ILE A 113 -5.17 2.58 -7.06
N ALA A 114 -3.94 2.61 -6.57
CA ALA A 114 -2.76 2.98 -7.34
C ALA A 114 -2.56 2.05 -8.56
N ASP A 115 -2.67 0.74 -8.37
CA ASP A 115 -2.62 -0.26 -9.44
C ASP A 115 -3.74 -0.02 -10.47
N TRP A 116 -4.98 0.14 -10.00
CA TRP A 116 -6.15 0.35 -10.86
C TRP A 116 -6.06 1.60 -11.73
N PHE A 117 -5.56 2.70 -11.17
CA PHE A 117 -5.43 3.98 -11.87
C PHE A 117 -4.08 4.17 -12.56
N GLY A 118 -3.21 3.15 -12.60
CA GLY A 118 -1.91 3.22 -13.25
C GLY A 118 -1.02 4.31 -12.65
N ILE A 119 -0.93 4.35 -11.31
CA ILE A 119 0.00 5.21 -10.58
C ILE A 119 1.41 4.62 -10.71
N ASP A 120 2.39 5.44 -11.07
CA ASP A 120 3.74 4.98 -11.39
C ASP A 120 4.53 4.51 -10.16
N ALA A 121 4.32 5.14 -9.00
CA ALA A 121 4.95 4.77 -7.74
C ALA A 121 4.22 5.34 -6.52
N ILE A 122 4.43 4.71 -5.37
CA ILE A 122 4.00 5.20 -4.05
C ILE A 122 5.23 5.49 -3.20
N TYR A 123 5.32 6.70 -2.66
CA TYR A 123 6.33 7.12 -1.70
C TYR A 123 5.71 7.25 -0.32
N CYS A 124 6.20 6.48 0.64
CA CYS A 124 5.69 6.44 2.01
C CYS A 124 6.64 7.15 2.97
N SER A 125 6.10 7.94 3.89
CA SER A 125 6.87 8.39 5.04
C SER A 125 7.24 7.21 5.95
N GLN A 126 8.21 7.39 6.86
CA GLN A 126 8.65 6.32 7.77
C GLN A 126 7.58 5.89 8.76
N GLU A 127 6.62 6.79 9.05
CA GLU A 127 5.47 6.60 9.95
C GLU A 127 4.33 5.84 9.29
N THR A 128 4.33 5.71 7.96
CA THR A 128 3.35 4.90 7.22
C THR A 128 3.48 3.44 7.59
N ALA A 129 2.35 2.74 7.68
CA ALA A 129 2.28 1.32 7.98
C ALA A 129 3.21 0.51 7.08
N ASP A 130 3.75 -0.59 7.60
CA ASP A 130 4.66 -1.45 6.85
C ASP A 130 3.91 -2.21 5.75
N VAL A 131 4.28 -1.99 4.50
CA VAL A 131 3.67 -2.61 3.32
C VAL A 131 3.70 -4.15 3.38
N TYR A 132 4.71 -4.71 4.04
CA TYR A 132 4.86 -6.16 4.22
C TYR A 132 4.15 -6.71 5.46
N ASN A 133 3.39 -5.89 6.19
CA ASN A 133 2.49 -6.39 7.22
C ASN A 133 1.47 -7.35 6.59
N PRO A 134 1.23 -8.56 7.17
CA PRO A 134 0.30 -9.53 6.59
C PRO A 134 -1.09 -8.97 6.28
N LYS A 135 -1.61 -8.05 7.12
CA LYS A 135 -2.90 -7.37 6.87
C LYS A 135 -2.84 -6.45 5.66
N VAL A 136 -1.73 -5.73 5.44
CA VAL A 136 -1.53 -4.88 4.26
C VAL A 136 -1.44 -5.76 3.02
N VAL A 137 -0.55 -6.76 3.02
CA VAL A 137 -0.36 -7.69 1.89
C VAL A 137 -1.70 -8.28 1.46
N GLN A 138 -2.51 -8.76 2.42
CA GLN A 138 -3.83 -9.31 2.15
C GLN A 138 -4.77 -8.27 1.54
N ALA A 139 -4.80 -7.05 2.09
CA ALA A 139 -5.69 -5.99 1.61
C ALA A 139 -5.34 -5.51 0.20
N THR A 140 -4.09 -5.70 -0.26
CA THR A 140 -3.69 -5.35 -1.63
C THR A 140 -4.32 -6.25 -2.69
N MET A 141 -4.77 -7.45 -2.34
CA MET A 141 -5.32 -8.45 -3.27
C MET A 141 -4.39 -8.74 -4.48
N GLY A 142 -3.06 -8.67 -4.27
CA GLY A 142 -2.03 -8.91 -5.28
C GLY A 142 -1.42 -7.64 -5.90
N SER A 143 -2.06 -6.47 -5.78
CA SER A 143 -1.55 -5.21 -6.37
C SER A 143 -0.17 -4.77 -5.86
N ILE A 144 0.27 -5.28 -4.69
CA ILE A 144 1.63 -5.08 -4.17
C ILE A 144 2.71 -5.57 -5.15
N ALA A 145 2.35 -6.51 -6.03
CA ALA A 145 3.25 -7.06 -7.05
C ALA A 145 3.50 -6.10 -8.23
N HIS A 146 2.61 -5.12 -8.43
CA HIS A 146 2.59 -4.28 -9.63
C HIS A 146 3.03 -2.84 -9.36
N VAL A 147 2.81 -2.33 -8.15
CA VAL A 147 3.07 -0.92 -7.81
C VAL A 147 4.37 -0.79 -7.04
N PRO A 148 5.37 -0.05 -7.54
CA PRO A 148 6.59 0.25 -6.80
C PRO A 148 6.29 1.07 -5.54
N ILE A 149 6.79 0.64 -4.38
CA ILE A 149 6.58 1.32 -3.11
C ILE A 149 7.94 1.59 -2.46
N THR A 150 8.19 2.85 -2.08
CA THR A 150 9.44 3.28 -1.48
C THR A 150 9.19 4.05 -0.20
N TYR A 151 9.87 3.68 0.89
CA TYR A 151 9.89 4.46 2.13
C TYR A 151 11.03 5.46 2.10
N CYS A 152 10.73 6.74 2.31
CA CYS A 152 11.70 7.81 2.23
C CYS A 152 11.34 9.00 3.14
N ASN A 153 12.23 9.98 3.22
CA ASN A 153 11.90 11.30 3.76
C ASN A 153 11.13 12.07 2.68
N LEU A 154 9.82 12.27 2.90
CA LEU A 154 8.95 12.94 1.93
C LEU A 154 9.34 14.40 1.70
N VAL A 155 9.78 15.14 2.73
CA VAL A 155 10.21 16.53 2.57
C VAL A 155 11.43 16.62 1.66
N GLU A 156 12.42 15.73 1.88
CA GLU A 156 13.60 15.68 1.02
C GLU A 156 13.24 15.28 -0.42
N LEU A 157 12.34 14.32 -0.60
CA LEU A 157 11.86 13.90 -1.92
C LEU A 157 11.17 15.06 -2.65
N LEU A 158 10.18 15.67 -1.98
CA LEU A 158 9.34 16.72 -2.57
C LEU A 158 10.12 18.00 -2.87
N SER A 159 11.17 18.32 -2.10
CA SER A 159 12.02 19.47 -2.36
C SER A 159 12.84 19.38 -3.65
N LYS A 160 13.05 18.17 -4.17
CA LYS A 160 13.87 17.90 -5.37
C LYS A 160 13.06 17.78 -6.66
N VAL A 161 11.73 17.72 -6.57
CA VAL A 161 10.88 17.56 -7.76
C VAL A 161 10.54 18.89 -8.42
N LYS A 162 10.34 18.85 -9.74
CA LYS A 162 9.93 20.00 -10.55
C LYS A 162 8.48 19.89 -11.06
N CYS A 163 7.82 18.77 -10.78
CA CYS A 163 6.41 18.57 -11.15
C CYS A 163 5.47 19.18 -10.10
N PRO A 164 4.19 19.38 -10.42
CA PRO A 164 3.20 19.82 -9.46
C PRO A 164 3.05 18.86 -8.27
N ILE A 165 2.88 19.40 -7.07
CA ILE A 165 2.62 18.67 -5.85
C ILE A 165 1.19 19.04 -5.40
N TYR A 166 0.30 18.07 -5.46
CA TYR A 166 -1.11 18.21 -5.10
C TYR A 166 -1.36 17.64 -3.71
N GLY A 167 -1.94 18.43 -2.81
CA GLY A 167 -2.33 17.94 -1.48
C GLY A 167 -3.85 17.97 -1.32
N THR A 168 -4.43 16.88 -0.82
CA THR A 168 -5.86 16.84 -0.47
C THR A 168 -6.06 17.44 0.91
N LEU A 169 -6.73 18.59 0.96
CA LEU A 169 -6.84 19.43 2.15
C LEU A 169 -8.26 20.03 2.26
N LEU A 170 -8.71 20.29 3.50
CA LEU A 170 -10.01 20.91 3.74
C LEU A 170 -10.07 22.40 3.33
N ASP A 171 -8.92 23.06 3.25
CA ASP A 171 -8.75 24.44 2.79
C ASP A 171 -8.27 24.56 1.34
N GLY A 172 -8.51 23.52 0.54
CA GLY A 172 -8.17 23.46 -0.88
C GLY A 172 -9.25 24.07 -1.79
N GLU A 173 -8.92 24.11 -3.09
CA GLU A 173 -9.86 24.45 -4.16
C GLU A 173 -10.63 23.19 -4.59
N ASP A 174 -11.89 23.36 -5.00
CA ASP A 174 -12.74 22.27 -5.48
C ASP A 174 -12.05 21.49 -6.61
N ILE A 175 -11.76 20.21 -6.35
CA ILE A 175 -11.07 19.32 -7.30
C ILE A 175 -11.80 19.20 -8.64
N TYR A 176 -13.12 19.33 -8.65
CA TYR A 176 -13.93 19.18 -9.86
C TYR A 176 -13.85 20.40 -10.78
N GLN A 177 -13.50 21.57 -10.23
CA GLN A 177 -13.36 22.84 -10.96
C GLN A 177 -11.90 23.18 -11.27
N LYS A 178 -10.94 22.57 -10.55
CA LYS A 178 -9.52 22.83 -10.74
C LYS A 178 -9.02 22.18 -12.02
N GLU A 179 -8.21 22.91 -12.79
CA GLU A 179 -7.47 22.32 -13.90
C GLU A 179 -6.31 21.48 -13.36
N LEU A 180 -6.34 20.18 -13.66
CA LEU A 180 -5.36 19.18 -13.19
C LEU A 180 -4.42 18.78 -14.34
N GLN A 181 -3.13 18.76 -14.07
CA GLN A 181 -2.14 18.23 -15.02
C GLN A 181 -2.11 16.69 -14.91
N LYS A 182 -1.76 16.03 -16.03
CA LYS A 182 -1.71 14.55 -16.07
C LYS A 182 -0.53 13.95 -15.31
N ASN A 183 0.41 14.78 -14.86
CA ASN A 183 1.60 14.40 -14.10
C ASN A 183 1.66 15.14 -12.76
N GLY A 184 2.43 14.58 -11.82
CA GLY A 184 2.66 15.20 -10.52
C GLY A 184 2.67 14.19 -9.39
N ILE A 185 2.66 14.70 -8.18
CA ILE A 185 2.60 13.89 -6.95
C ILE A 185 1.34 14.29 -6.19
N ILE A 186 0.48 13.31 -5.91
CA ILE A 186 -0.69 13.47 -5.05
C ILE A 186 -0.28 13.09 -3.63
N VAL A 187 -0.41 14.01 -2.69
CA VAL A 187 -0.09 13.79 -1.27
C VAL A 187 -1.39 13.48 -0.52
N MET A 188 -1.39 12.35 0.18
CA MET A 188 -2.45 11.91 1.07
C MET A 188 -1.92 11.89 2.50
N GLY A 189 -2.67 12.47 3.43
CA GLY A 189 -2.27 12.58 4.82
C GLY A 189 -2.83 11.49 5.73
N ASN A 190 -2.35 11.48 6.97
CA ASN A 190 -2.81 10.64 8.07
C ASN A 190 -4.31 10.78 8.32
N GLU A 191 -4.96 9.71 8.75
CA GLU A 191 -6.41 9.64 8.97
C GLU A 191 -6.91 10.61 10.06
N GLY A 192 -6.10 10.84 11.10
CA GLY A 192 -6.47 11.71 12.20
C GLY A 192 -5.87 13.11 12.12
N ASN A 193 -4.60 13.21 11.68
CA ASN A 193 -3.84 14.46 11.73
C ASN A 193 -3.71 15.16 10.35
N GLY A 194 -4.14 14.50 9.27
CA GLY A 194 -3.96 15.01 7.92
C GLY A 194 -2.50 14.99 7.46
N ILE A 195 -2.15 15.91 6.58
CA ILE A 195 -0.79 16.08 6.06
C ILE A 195 0.03 16.86 7.09
N SER A 196 1.24 16.38 7.41
CA SER A 196 2.15 17.05 8.35
C SER A 196 2.53 18.46 7.87
N GLN A 197 2.86 19.34 8.80
CA GLN A 197 3.14 20.75 8.47
C GLN A 197 4.33 20.91 7.51
N GLU A 198 5.34 20.07 7.70
CA GLU A 198 6.54 20.05 6.87
C GLU A 198 6.21 19.65 5.42
N VAL A 199 5.46 18.56 5.23
CA VAL A 199 5.02 18.09 3.91
C VAL A 199 4.02 19.07 3.29
N ARG A 200 3.11 19.64 4.11
CA ARG A 200 2.14 20.64 3.66
C ARG A 200 2.81 21.89 3.08
N SER A 201 3.95 22.30 3.61
CA SER A 201 4.71 23.44 3.09
C SER A 201 5.27 23.23 1.68
N MET A 202 5.38 21.97 1.24
CA MET A 202 5.86 21.60 -0.12
C MET A 202 4.72 21.56 -1.15
N ILE A 203 3.44 21.59 -0.72
CA ILE A 203 2.28 21.49 -1.61
C ILE A 203 2.16 22.76 -2.46
N THR A 204 2.12 22.58 -3.77
CA THR A 204 1.98 23.69 -4.74
C THR A 204 0.51 23.91 -5.12
N HIS A 205 -0.33 22.88 -5.03
CA HIS A 205 -1.76 22.91 -5.39
C HIS A 205 -2.57 22.22 -4.32
N ARG A 206 -3.46 22.96 -3.67
CA ARG A 206 -4.36 22.46 -2.62
C ARG A 206 -5.67 22.05 -3.26
N LEU A 207 -6.12 20.82 -3.03
CA LEU A 207 -7.33 20.25 -3.57
C LEU A 207 -8.32 19.93 -2.45
N LEU A 208 -9.58 20.23 -2.66
CA LEU A 208 -10.69 19.88 -1.79
C LEU A 208 -11.64 18.94 -2.53
N ILE A 209 -11.99 17.82 -1.91
CA ILE A 209 -13.16 17.05 -2.31
C ILE A 209 -14.35 17.68 -1.56
N PRO A 210 -15.27 18.37 -2.25
CA PRO A 210 -16.32 19.13 -1.58
C PRO A 210 -17.30 18.23 -0.84
N ASN A 211 -17.75 18.70 0.31
CA ASN A 211 -18.84 18.09 1.05
C ASN A 211 -20.17 18.68 0.56
N PHE A 212 -21.06 17.85 0.07
CA PHE A 212 -22.38 18.25 -0.44
C PHE A 212 -23.51 18.07 0.59
N SER A 213 -23.20 17.71 1.84
CA SER A 213 -24.21 17.58 2.89
C SER A 213 -24.78 18.94 3.28
N ASN A 214 -26.11 19.05 3.34
CA ASN A 214 -26.82 20.23 3.87
C ASN A 214 -26.93 20.19 5.41
N SER A 215 -26.51 19.09 6.06
CA SER A 215 -26.55 18.96 7.52
C SER A 215 -25.35 19.67 8.15
N LYS A 216 -25.59 20.34 9.29
CA LYS A 216 -24.53 20.89 10.13
C LYS A 216 -23.73 19.77 10.85
N GLU A 217 -24.36 18.60 11.05
CA GLU A 217 -23.78 17.41 11.64
C GLU A 217 -23.46 16.41 10.51
N THR A 218 -22.31 16.53 9.94
CA THR A 218 -21.80 15.64 8.88
C THR A 218 -20.41 15.12 9.25
N ALA A 219 -19.93 14.11 8.52
CA ALA A 219 -18.57 13.63 8.69
C ALA A 219 -17.56 14.76 8.41
N GLU A 220 -16.57 14.90 9.30
CA GLU A 220 -15.51 15.93 9.18
C GLU A 220 -14.56 15.66 8.01
N SER A 221 -14.38 14.39 7.65
CA SER A 221 -13.50 13.96 6.56
C SER A 221 -13.98 12.65 5.94
N LEU A 222 -13.49 12.37 4.73
CA LEU A 222 -13.63 11.07 4.08
C LEU A 222 -12.53 10.11 4.57
N ASN A 223 -12.82 8.80 4.54
CA ASN A 223 -11.78 7.81 4.66
C ASN A 223 -10.67 8.06 3.61
N VAL A 224 -9.41 7.96 4.02
CA VAL A 224 -8.27 8.35 3.18
C VAL A 224 -8.16 7.51 1.89
N ALA A 225 -8.50 6.22 1.93
CA ALA A 225 -8.49 5.39 0.73
C ALA A 225 -9.61 5.80 -0.25
N ILE A 226 -10.79 6.15 0.27
CA ILE A 226 -11.88 6.68 -0.56
C ILE A 226 -11.49 8.03 -1.18
N ALA A 227 -10.92 8.94 -0.39
CA ALA A 227 -10.42 10.23 -0.89
C ALA A 227 -9.34 10.02 -1.98
N THR A 228 -8.44 9.05 -1.79
CA THR A 228 -7.43 8.68 -2.79
C THR A 228 -8.09 8.20 -4.09
N ALA A 229 -9.11 7.35 -4.00
CA ALA A 229 -9.82 6.85 -5.19
C ALA A 229 -10.49 7.96 -5.99
N ILE A 230 -11.19 8.87 -5.30
CA ILE A 230 -11.84 10.03 -5.93
C ILE A 230 -10.79 10.92 -6.60
N THR A 231 -9.70 11.22 -5.90
CA THR A 231 -8.62 12.06 -6.44
C THR A 231 -7.98 11.41 -7.66
N CYS A 232 -7.57 10.16 -7.59
CA CYS A 232 -6.98 9.44 -8.73
C CYS A 232 -7.93 9.35 -9.92
N SER A 233 -9.23 9.11 -9.67
CA SER A 233 -10.27 9.08 -10.70
C SER A 233 -10.37 10.42 -11.42
N GLU A 234 -10.34 11.53 -10.69
CA GLU A 234 -10.45 12.87 -11.28
C GLU A 234 -9.21 13.21 -12.13
N PHE A 235 -8.02 12.83 -11.72
CA PHE A 235 -6.79 12.97 -12.52
C PHE A 235 -6.81 12.13 -13.81
N ARG A 236 -7.46 10.97 -13.82
CA ARG A 236 -7.51 10.08 -14.98
C ARG A 236 -8.70 10.36 -15.91
N ARG A 237 -9.73 11.04 -15.40
CA ARG A 237 -10.91 11.40 -16.19
C ARG A 237 -10.61 12.47 -17.26
N ARG A 238 -9.58 13.26 -17.10
CA ARG A 238 -9.24 14.43 -17.94
C ARG A 238 -8.15 14.17 -18.97
#